data_d191129a9e4fc5ab1e82d3d9e9548f0b
#
_entry.id   d191129a9e4fc5ab1e82d3d9e9548f0b
#
_cell.length_a   1.000
_cell.length_b   1.000
_cell.length_c   1.000
_cell.angle_alpha   90.00
_cell.angle_beta   90.00
_cell.angle_gamma   90.00
#
_symmetry.space_group_name_H-M   'P 1'
#
loop_
_entity.id
_entity.type
_entity.pdbx_description
1 polymer ?
#
loop_
_entity_poly.entity_id
_entity_poly.type
_entity_poly.pdbx_seq_one_letter_code
_entity_poly.pdbx_strand_id
1 'polypeptide(L)'
;MQLNEKQQLAVDRAADWYAKQNTQIFKMAGYAGTGKTTVATTIARTLESDENTLYCAFTGKAACVMRQKGMPGQTIHSAIYDYETVMDPQTGKKHVVHHLKPQLPYKLIVVDEASMVGTEVAKDLLSFQIPILAIGDPGQLPPVGDRYSDLLRGPDIVLDEIMRQDDGNRIPLFAQRLRNGWSPTADGITPGPDLVVLHRDQFLRNFKTLLTHASQLICATNRNRQTFNTWARKLYGREGLLTEGEKIVRKKNALDECTFSSLGLLSLVNGMTGQAKNVKDIGQGLALFDFVPECAPDAIFKDLGYRKFEYAYAITCHAAQGSEWPYVVVYDDSWADPQNPKFRAAWRYTAATRAKQKLVWVINR
;
A
#
# COMPACT_ATOMS: atom_id res chain seq x y z
N MET A 1 10.47 12.11 20.52
CA MET A 1 9.35 12.76 19.81
C MET A 1 8.25 12.94 20.83
N GLN A 2 7.70 14.16 20.98
CA GLN A 2 6.65 14.40 21.95
C GLN A 2 5.29 14.05 21.29
N LEU A 3 4.52 13.19 21.93
CA LEU A 3 3.17 12.85 21.49
C LEU A 3 2.21 13.99 21.85
N ASN A 4 1.18 14.24 21.02
CA ASN A 4 0.09 15.13 21.41
C ASN A 4 -0.86 14.40 22.40
N GLU A 5 -1.80 15.14 22.98
CA GLU A 5 -2.73 14.62 24.00
C GLU A 5 -3.51 13.39 23.50
N LYS A 6 -3.98 13.42 22.25
CA LYS A 6 -4.77 12.34 21.67
C LYS A 6 -3.92 11.11 21.36
N GLN A 7 -2.68 11.30 20.94
CA GLN A 7 -1.71 10.22 20.74
C GLN A 7 -1.31 9.60 22.08
N GLN A 8 -1.10 10.41 23.13
CA GLN A 8 -0.83 9.91 24.47
C GLN A 8 -2.03 9.11 25.00
N LEU A 9 -3.24 9.64 24.84
CA LEU A 9 -4.46 8.90 25.22
C LEU A 9 -4.58 7.55 24.52
N ALA A 10 -4.10 7.43 23.25
CA ALA A 10 -4.08 6.17 22.54
C ALA A 10 -3.11 5.16 23.20
N VAL A 11 -1.95 5.62 23.63
CA VAL A 11 -0.98 4.78 24.36
C VAL A 11 -1.57 4.31 25.69
N ASP A 12 -2.15 5.22 26.48
CA ASP A 12 -2.71 4.92 27.79
C ASP A 12 -3.89 3.92 27.70
N ARG A 13 -4.80 4.11 26.73
CA ARG A 13 -5.91 3.18 26.49
C ARG A 13 -5.44 1.80 26.02
N ALA A 14 -4.42 1.76 25.17
CA ALA A 14 -3.86 0.49 24.71
C ALA A 14 -3.17 -0.27 25.86
N ALA A 15 -2.49 0.43 26.79
CA ALA A 15 -1.90 -0.17 27.97
C ALA A 15 -2.98 -0.74 28.90
N ASP A 16 -4.05 0.00 29.15
CA ASP A 16 -5.20 -0.46 29.94
C ASP A 16 -5.89 -1.67 29.32
N TRP A 17 -6.12 -1.65 27.99
CA TRP A 17 -6.66 -2.80 27.25
C TRP A 17 -5.78 -4.03 27.39
N TYR A 18 -4.46 -3.89 27.18
CA TYR A 18 -3.52 -5.02 27.23
C TYR A 18 -3.43 -5.64 28.62
N ALA A 19 -3.51 -4.82 29.68
CA ALA A 19 -3.52 -5.30 31.06
C ALA A 19 -4.81 -6.03 31.41
N LYS A 20 -5.97 -5.58 30.92
CA LYS A 20 -7.29 -6.15 31.23
C LYS A 20 -7.66 -7.34 30.37
N GLN A 21 -7.20 -7.39 29.12
CA GLN A 21 -7.48 -8.45 28.13
C GLN A 21 -8.97 -8.80 27.95
N ASN A 22 -9.86 -7.81 28.09
CA ASN A 22 -11.34 -8.01 27.96
C ASN A 22 -11.77 -8.21 26.51
N THR A 23 -10.97 -7.77 25.56
CA THR A 23 -11.16 -7.98 24.13
C THR A 23 -9.83 -8.37 23.49
N GLN A 24 -9.87 -9.21 22.47
CA GLN A 24 -8.66 -9.65 21.78
C GLN A 24 -8.07 -8.55 20.92
N ILE A 25 -8.84 -7.54 20.49
CA ILE A 25 -8.41 -6.50 19.54
C ILE A 25 -8.52 -5.13 20.21
N PHE A 26 -7.46 -4.33 20.09
CA PHE A 26 -7.49 -2.88 20.25
C PHE A 26 -7.41 -2.23 18.88
N LYS A 27 -8.39 -1.41 18.55
CA LYS A 27 -8.60 -0.83 17.21
C LYS A 27 -8.24 0.65 17.21
N MET A 28 -7.09 0.98 16.64
CA MET A 28 -6.66 2.37 16.47
C MET A 28 -6.88 2.81 15.03
N ALA A 29 -7.89 3.61 14.80
CA ALA A 29 -8.13 4.26 13.53
C ALA A 29 -7.39 5.60 13.47
N GLY A 30 -7.04 6.04 12.26
CA GLY A 30 -6.50 7.38 12.07
C GLY A 30 -6.35 7.72 10.60
N TYR A 31 -6.44 9.00 10.28
CA TYR A 31 -6.33 9.46 8.91
C TYR A 31 -4.87 9.63 8.46
N ALA A 32 -4.66 9.87 7.16
CA ALA A 32 -3.32 10.12 6.64
C ALA A 32 -2.67 11.35 7.34
N GLY A 33 -1.40 11.21 7.73
CA GLY A 33 -0.66 12.29 8.38
C GLY A 33 -0.89 12.45 9.90
N THR A 34 -1.71 11.59 10.54
CA THR A 34 -1.98 11.67 11.99
C THR A 34 -0.95 10.96 12.88
N GLY A 35 0.12 10.40 12.30
CA GLY A 35 1.17 9.73 13.06
C GLY A 35 0.86 8.30 13.50
N LYS A 36 -0.15 7.64 12.91
CA LYS A 36 -0.58 6.26 13.26
C LYS A 36 0.56 5.29 13.52
N THR A 37 1.47 5.16 12.55
CA THR A 37 2.57 4.18 12.65
C THR A 37 3.52 4.51 13.80
N THR A 38 3.76 5.79 14.09
CA THR A 38 4.59 6.23 15.21
C THR A 38 3.93 5.87 16.54
N VAL A 39 2.65 6.20 16.70
CA VAL A 39 1.88 5.86 17.90
C VAL A 39 1.81 4.35 18.10
N ALA A 40 1.56 3.59 17.03
CA ALA A 40 1.53 2.14 17.06
C ALA A 40 2.86 1.52 17.50
N THR A 41 3.99 2.05 17.01
CA THR A 41 5.32 1.60 17.43
C THR A 41 5.55 1.92 18.91
N THR A 42 5.13 3.08 19.36
CA THR A 42 5.21 3.45 20.79
C THR A 42 4.36 2.51 21.65
N ILE A 43 3.11 2.27 21.26
CA ILE A 43 2.22 1.32 21.96
C ILE A 43 2.88 -0.07 22.03
N ALA A 44 3.26 -0.62 20.87
CA ALA A 44 3.81 -1.97 20.81
C ALA A 44 5.03 -2.14 21.72
N ARG A 45 5.99 -1.22 21.70
CA ARG A 45 7.19 -1.25 22.53
C ARG A 45 6.95 -0.93 24.02
N THR A 46 5.84 -0.29 24.33
CA THR A 46 5.38 -0.10 25.73
C THR A 46 4.79 -1.40 26.28
N LEU A 47 4.11 -2.18 25.44
CA LEU A 47 3.41 -3.39 25.85
C LEU A 47 4.32 -4.62 25.86
N GLU A 48 5.15 -4.79 24.81
CA GLU A 48 6.00 -5.97 24.65
C GLU A 48 7.33 -5.60 23.94
N SER A 49 8.33 -6.48 24.09
CA SER A 49 9.58 -6.35 23.29
C SER A 49 9.34 -6.66 21.82
N ASP A 50 10.23 -6.16 20.95
CA ASP A 50 10.14 -6.42 19.50
C ASP A 50 10.24 -7.93 19.19
N GLU A 51 10.92 -8.75 20.03
CA GLU A 51 11.02 -10.20 19.89
C GLU A 51 9.69 -10.93 20.20
N ASN A 52 8.90 -10.41 21.13
CA ASN A 52 7.59 -10.93 21.50
C ASN A 52 6.46 -10.38 20.65
N THR A 53 6.75 -9.45 19.73
CA THR A 53 5.76 -8.75 18.91
C THR A 53 5.85 -9.16 17.46
N LEU A 54 4.74 -9.67 16.90
CA LEU A 54 4.60 -9.87 15.47
C LEU A 54 4.15 -8.56 14.81
N TYR A 55 5.03 -7.93 14.03
CA TYR A 55 4.67 -6.79 13.20
C TYR A 55 4.28 -7.26 11.81
N CYS A 56 3.05 -7.04 11.39
CA CYS A 56 2.60 -7.48 10.08
C CYS A 56 1.69 -6.46 9.37
N ALA A 57 1.64 -6.56 8.05
CA ALA A 57 0.79 -5.77 7.19
C ALA A 57 0.19 -6.63 6.08
N PHE A 58 -0.93 -6.17 5.51
CA PHE A 58 -1.58 -6.92 4.44
C PHE A 58 -0.74 -7.00 3.16
N THR A 59 0.00 -5.95 2.83
CA THR A 59 0.84 -5.90 1.62
C THR A 59 2.33 -5.96 1.97
N GLY A 60 3.11 -6.59 1.08
CA GLY A 60 4.56 -6.64 1.27
C GLY A 60 5.23 -5.27 1.23
N LYS A 61 4.63 -4.31 0.52
CA LYS A 61 5.13 -2.94 0.49
C LYS A 61 4.92 -2.24 1.83
N ALA A 62 3.76 -2.41 2.47
CA ALA A 62 3.54 -1.89 3.82
C ALA A 62 4.48 -2.55 4.84
N ALA A 63 4.70 -3.87 4.73
CA ALA A 63 5.69 -4.57 5.55
C ALA A 63 7.12 -4.02 5.34
N CYS A 64 7.49 -3.69 4.10
CA CYS A 64 8.77 -3.06 3.78
C CYS A 64 8.89 -1.66 4.42
N VAL A 65 7.82 -0.84 4.38
CA VAL A 65 7.77 0.46 5.05
C VAL A 65 7.92 0.32 6.57
N MET A 66 7.33 -0.72 7.19
CA MET A 66 7.55 -1.02 8.61
C MET A 66 9.03 -1.28 8.90
N ARG A 67 9.72 -2.07 8.08
CA ARG A 67 11.16 -2.34 8.22
C ARG A 67 12.01 -1.08 8.09
N GLN A 68 11.70 -0.21 7.14
CA GLN A 68 12.38 1.09 7.00
C GLN A 68 12.24 1.97 8.26
N LYS A 69 11.19 1.75 9.05
CA LYS A 69 10.95 2.42 10.34
C LYS A 69 11.53 1.66 11.55
N GLY A 70 12.31 0.61 11.31
CA GLY A 70 12.97 -0.18 12.35
C GLY A 70 12.08 -1.20 13.06
N MET A 71 10.92 -1.56 12.48
CA MET A 71 10.07 -2.66 12.96
C MET A 71 10.32 -3.90 12.09
N PRO A 72 10.41 -5.13 12.64
CA PRO A 72 10.64 -6.35 11.85
C PRO A 72 9.35 -6.78 11.11
N GLY A 73 8.84 -5.91 10.23
CA GLY A 73 7.58 -6.08 9.52
C GLY A 73 7.61 -7.21 8.50
N GLN A 74 6.54 -7.99 8.41
CA GLN A 74 6.32 -9.01 7.39
C GLN A 74 4.88 -8.97 6.87
N THR A 75 4.54 -9.75 5.83
CA THR A 75 3.15 -9.84 5.41
C THR A 75 2.36 -10.73 6.36
N ILE A 76 1.07 -10.43 6.56
CA ILE A 76 0.19 -11.31 7.36
C ILE A 76 0.29 -12.75 6.84
N HIS A 77 0.17 -12.93 5.51
CA HIS A 77 0.20 -14.26 4.91
C HIS A 77 1.50 -15.02 5.20
N SER A 78 2.68 -14.39 5.11
CA SER A 78 3.94 -15.05 5.45
C SER A 78 4.09 -15.33 6.95
N ALA A 79 3.42 -14.54 7.78
CA ALA A 79 3.46 -14.69 9.22
C ALA A 79 2.64 -15.91 9.71
N ILE A 80 1.43 -16.09 9.19
CA ILE A 80 0.44 -17.02 9.75
C ILE A 80 0.25 -18.31 8.96
N TYR A 81 0.75 -18.39 7.70
CA TYR A 81 0.61 -19.60 6.89
C TYR A 81 1.95 -20.25 6.58
N ASP A 82 1.93 -21.56 6.52
CA ASP A 82 2.95 -22.40 5.86
C ASP A 82 2.48 -22.74 4.44
N TYR A 83 3.43 -22.90 3.52
CA TYR A 83 3.15 -23.11 2.10
C TYR A 83 3.73 -24.45 1.66
N GLU A 84 2.89 -25.25 1.00
CA GLU A 84 3.28 -26.53 0.40
C GLU A 84 2.98 -26.50 -1.09
N THR A 85 3.92 -27.00 -1.90
CA THR A 85 3.70 -27.18 -3.34
C THR A 85 3.23 -28.60 -3.59
N VAL A 86 1.96 -28.74 -3.94
CA VAL A 86 1.32 -30.02 -4.25
C VAL A 86 1.19 -30.15 -5.77
N MET A 87 1.49 -31.32 -6.28
CA MET A 87 1.27 -31.67 -7.69
C MET A 87 -0.14 -32.25 -7.85
N ASP A 88 -0.95 -31.66 -8.71
CA ASP A 88 -2.25 -32.22 -9.09
C ASP A 88 -2.02 -33.55 -9.84
N PRO A 89 -2.53 -34.68 -9.31
CA PRO A 89 -2.29 -35.99 -9.90
C PRO A 89 -2.91 -36.16 -11.30
N GLN A 90 -3.97 -35.41 -11.61
CA GLN A 90 -4.71 -35.54 -12.87
C GLN A 90 -4.14 -34.64 -13.98
N THR A 91 -3.66 -33.42 -13.60
CA THR A 91 -3.20 -32.44 -14.59
C THR A 91 -1.68 -32.25 -14.63
N GLY A 92 -0.94 -32.83 -13.66
CA GLY A 92 0.50 -32.63 -13.48
C GLY A 92 0.90 -31.18 -13.14
N LYS A 93 -0.07 -30.31 -12.86
CA LYS A 93 0.19 -28.91 -12.52
C LYS A 93 0.54 -28.78 -11.04
N LYS A 94 1.54 -27.96 -10.76
CA LYS A 94 1.89 -27.59 -9.40
C LYS A 94 0.91 -26.52 -8.88
N HIS A 95 0.33 -26.77 -7.70
CA HIS A 95 -0.48 -25.83 -6.95
C HIS A 95 0.19 -25.55 -5.62
N VAL A 96 0.17 -24.29 -5.20
CA VAL A 96 0.61 -23.90 -3.85
C VAL A 96 -0.61 -23.92 -2.94
N VAL A 97 -0.57 -24.76 -1.92
CA VAL A 97 -1.56 -24.84 -0.85
C VAL A 97 -0.96 -24.14 0.36
N HIS A 98 -1.77 -23.42 1.11
CA HIS A 98 -1.36 -22.78 2.36
C HIS A 98 -2.12 -23.42 3.52
N HIS A 99 -1.41 -23.62 4.62
CA HIS A 99 -1.94 -24.18 5.85
C HIS A 99 -1.72 -23.17 6.95
N LEU A 100 -2.75 -22.93 7.77
CA LEU A 100 -2.61 -22.08 8.93
C LEU A 100 -1.63 -22.72 9.91
N LYS A 101 -0.66 -21.94 10.39
CA LYS A 101 0.28 -22.42 11.42
C LYS A 101 -0.46 -22.83 12.68
N PRO A 102 -0.05 -23.87 13.39
CA PRO A 102 -0.74 -24.33 14.59
C PRO A 102 -0.65 -23.34 15.75
N GLN A 103 0.44 -22.58 15.81
CA GLN A 103 0.69 -21.56 16.84
C GLN A 103 1.70 -20.51 16.36
N LEU A 104 1.74 -19.38 17.02
CA LEU A 104 2.72 -18.31 16.80
C LEU A 104 3.47 -18.04 18.12
N PRO A 105 4.80 -17.82 18.07
CA PRO A 105 5.63 -17.61 19.27
C PRO A 105 5.63 -16.13 19.72
N TYR A 106 4.49 -15.44 19.63
CA TYR A 106 4.36 -14.02 19.94
C TYR A 106 3.31 -13.79 21.02
N LYS A 107 3.45 -12.68 21.76
CA LYS A 107 2.51 -12.24 22.79
C LYS A 107 1.62 -11.09 22.33
N LEU A 108 2.03 -10.37 21.28
CA LEU A 108 1.30 -9.27 20.68
C LEU A 108 1.39 -9.37 19.16
N ILE A 109 0.31 -9.10 18.46
CA ILE A 109 0.28 -8.91 17.00
C ILE A 109 -0.07 -7.46 16.71
N VAL A 110 0.78 -6.79 15.90
CA VAL A 110 0.52 -5.45 15.36
C VAL A 110 0.17 -5.59 13.89
N VAL A 111 -1.03 -5.19 13.51
CA VAL A 111 -1.52 -5.23 12.13
C VAL A 111 -1.61 -3.81 11.58
N ASP A 112 -0.69 -3.43 10.70
CA ASP A 112 -0.78 -2.15 9.99
C ASP A 112 -1.59 -2.31 8.68
N GLU A 113 -2.20 -1.22 8.21
CA GLU A 113 -3.14 -1.20 7.07
C GLU A 113 -4.28 -2.22 7.24
N ALA A 114 -4.80 -2.36 8.48
CA ALA A 114 -5.86 -3.31 8.82
C ALA A 114 -7.16 -3.10 8.03
N SER A 115 -7.36 -1.91 7.42
CA SER A 115 -8.46 -1.61 6.50
C SER A 115 -8.47 -2.48 5.24
N MET A 116 -7.33 -3.07 4.88
CA MET A 116 -7.17 -3.94 3.71
C MET A 116 -7.35 -5.43 4.02
N VAL A 117 -7.47 -5.80 5.29
CA VAL A 117 -7.58 -7.20 5.72
C VAL A 117 -9.01 -7.70 5.49
N GLY A 118 -9.16 -8.74 4.67
CA GLY A 118 -10.46 -9.39 4.43
C GLY A 118 -10.90 -10.27 5.59
N THR A 119 -12.18 -10.68 5.54
CA THR A 119 -12.84 -11.40 6.63
C THR A 119 -12.17 -12.73 6.98
N GLU A 120 -11.73 -13.51 5.99
CA GLU A 120 -11.12 -14.83 6.23
C GLU A 120 -9.76 -14.69 6.93
N VAL A 121 -8.88 -13.80 6.43
CA VAL A 121 -7.57 -13.55 7.03
C VAL A 121 -7.72 -12.98 8.46
N ALA A 122 -8.76 -12.17 8.69
CA ALA A 122 -9.05 -11.66 10.03
C ALA A 122 -9.46 -12.78 10.99
N LYS A 123 -10.28 -13.74 10.55
CA LYS A 123 -10.66 -14.93 11.35
C LYS A 123 -9.43 -15.77 11.68
N ASP A 124 -8.55 -16.01 10.70
CA ASP A 124 -7.33 -16.79 10.91
C ASP A 124 -6.38 -16.11 11.92
N LEU A 125 -6.23 -14.78 11.85
CA LEU A 125 -5.48 -14.02 12.85
C LEU A 125 -6.08 -14.16 14.26
N LEU A 126 -7.40 -14.08 14.37
CA LEU A 126 -8.11 -14.19 15.66
C LEU A 126 -8.02 -15.58 16.26
N SER A 127 -7.90 -16.63 15.44
CA SER A 127 -7.83 -18.02 15.92
C SER A 127 -6.60 -18.32 16.79
N PHE A 128 -5.53 -17.52 16.67
CA PHE A 128 -4.33 -17.65 17.52
C PHE A 128 -4.55 -17.17 18.96
N GLN A 129 -5.65 -16.46 19.25
CA GLN A 129 -5.98 -15.95 20.59
C GLN A 129 -4.90 -15.02 21.21
N ILE A 130 -4.03 -14.46 20.36
CA ILE A 130 -3.02 -13.46 20.74
C ILE A 130 -3.67 -12.07 20.67
N PRO A 131 -3.40 -11.16 21.64
CA PRO A 131 -3.84 -9.77 21.57
C PRO A 131 -3.39 -9.09 20.26
N ILE A 132 -4.31 -8.34 19.62
CA ILE A 132 -4.06 -7.68 18.31
C ILE A 132 -4.23 -6.18 18.46
N LEU A 133 -3.18 -5.43 18.16
CA LEU A 133 -3.24 -3.99 17.91
C LEU A 133 -3.50 -3.76 16.41
N ALA A 134 -4.73 -3.46 16.04
CA ALA A 134 -5.13 -3.22 14.67
C ALA A 134 -5.09 -1.72 14.35
N ILE A 135 -4.36 -1.36 13.29
CA ILE A 135 -4.13 0.02 12.88
C ILE A 135 -4.59 0.19 11.44
N GLY A 136 -5.33 1.25 11.16
CA GLY A 136 -5.74 1.51 9.78
C GLY A 136 -6.41 2.86 9.60
N ASP A 137 -6.74 3.14 8.36
CA ASP A 137 -7.38 4.37 7.95
C ASP A 137 -8.80 4.07 7.42
N PRO A 138 -9.85 4.44 8.18
CA PRO A 138 -11.23 4.15 7.80
C PRO A 138 -11.72 4.95 6.58
N GLY A 139 -10.96 5.96 6.15
CA GLY A 139 -11.26 6.76 4.97
C GLY A 139 -10.73 6.16 3.68
N GLN A 140 -9.83 5.17 3.74
CA GLN A 140 -9.27 4.52 2.57
C GLN A 140 -10.22 3.51 1.93
N LEU A 141 -9.84 3.05 0.71
CA LEU A 141 -10.58 2.01 0.00
C LEU A 141 -10.64 0.70 0.80
N PRO A 142 -11.82 0.03 0.82
CA PRO A 142 -11.95 -1.31 1.39
C PRO A 142 -11.18 -2.36 0.57
N PRO A 143 -11.03 -3.59 1.09
CA PRO A 143 -10.52 -4.72 0.34
C PRO A 143 -11.30 -4.96 -0.95
N VAL A 144 -10.61 -5.39 -2.00
CA VAL A 144 -11.28 -5.73 -3.28
C VAL A 144 -12.11 -7.00 -3.12
N GLY A 145 -13.41 -6.92 -3.40
CA GLY A 145 -14.32 -8.08 -3.40
C GLY A 145 -14.76 -8.55 -2.02
N ASP A 146 -14.37 -7.88 -0.95
CA ASP A 146 -14.75 -8.22 0.42
C ASP A 146 -15.36 -7.00 1.16
N ARG A 147 -16.03 -7.26 2.29
CA ARG A 147 -16.47 -6.22 3.21
C ARG A 147 -15.33 -5.85 4.15
N TYR A 148 -15.41 -4.65 4.74
CA TYR A 148 -14.49 -4.28 5.82
C TYR A 148 -14.46 -5.39 6.87
N SER A 149 -13.28 -5.88 7.19
CA SER A 149 -13.11 -6.81 8.30
C SER A 149 -13.46 -6.13 9.63
N ASP A 150 -13.81 -6.93 10.62
CA ASP A 150 -14.12 -6.42 11.96
C ASP A 150 -12.89 -5.87 12.70
N LEU A 151 -11.68 -6.00 12.10
CA LEU A 151 -10.43 -5.48 12.67
C LEU A 151 -10.42 -3.96 12.87
N LEU A 152 -11.25 -3.20 12.11
CA LEU A 152 -11.34 -1.73 12.26
C LEU A 152 -12.76 -1.22 12.47
N ARG A 153 -13.76 -2.10 12.54
CA ARG A 153 -15.13 -1.66 12.79
C ARG A 153 -15.30 -1.24 14.24
N GLY A 154 -15.82 -0.03 14.48
CA GLY A 154 -16.00 0.53 15.82
C GLY A 154 -14.65 0.73 16.52
N PRO A 155 -13.80 1.66 16.08
CA PRO A 155 -12.47 1.85 16.64
C PRO A 155 -12.55 2.32 18.10
N ASP A 156 -11.62 1.83 18.93
CA ASP A 156 -11.49 2.24 20.32
C ASP A 156 -10.97 3.66 20.44
N ILE A 157 -10.13 4.07 19.46
CA ILE A 157 -9.66 5.45 19.35
C ILE A 157 -9.47 5.86 17.90
N VAL A 158 -9.72 7.15 17.61
CA VAL A 158 -9.52 7.73 16.28
C VAL A 158 -8.53 8.87 16.37
N LEU A 159 -7.41 8.79 15.66
CA LEU A 159 -6.46 9.89 15.49
C LEU A 159 -6.91 10.75 14.30
N ASP A 160 -7.37 11.94 14.54
CA ASP A 160 -7.92 12.87 13.53
C ASP A 160 -7.11 14.16 13.38
N GLU A 161 -6.17 14.44 14.29
CA GLU A 161 -5.28 15.59 14.22
C GLU A 161 -4.14 15.34 13.25
N ILE A 162 -4.03 16.20 12.24
CA ILE A 162 -2.97 16.12 11.23
C ILE A 162 -1.67 16.67 11.81
N MET A 163 -0.66 15.81 12.00
CA MET A 163 0.65 16.14 12.53
C MET A 163 1.65 16.65 11.47
N ARG A 164 1.35 16.47 10.20
CA ARG A 164 2.16 16.94 9.06
C ARG A 164 1.75 18.35 8.65
N GLN A 165 1.75 19.28 9.56
CA GLN A 165 1.70 20.70 9.24
C GLN A 165 3.14 21.24 9.19
N ASP A 166 3.90 20.86 8.17
CA ASP A 166 4.88 21.81 7.64
C ASP A 166 4.06 22.97 7.10
N ASP A 167 4.32 24.18 7.59
CA ASP A 167 3.56 25.39 7.26
C ASP A 167 3.39 25.52 5.74
N GLY A 168 2.19 25.22 5.25
CA GLY A 168 1.83 25.36 3.86
C GLY A 168 1.49 24.10 3.07
N ASN A 169 1.67 22.88 3.57
CA ASN A 169 1.30 21.65 2.82
C ASN A 169 -0.23 21.50 2.72
N ARG A 170 -0.76 21.64 1.51
CA ARG A 170 -2.21 21.63 1.21
C ARG A 170 -2.76 20.23 0.96
N ILE A 171 -1.92 19.24 0.73
CA ILE A 171 -2.32 17.87 0.37
C ILE A 171 -3.21 17.24 1.45
N PRO A 172 -2.89 17.32 2.76
CA PRO A 172 -3.74 16.75 3.80
C PRO A 172 -5.13 17.36 3.86
N LEU A 173 -5.23 18.70 3.74
CA LEU A 173 -6.52 19.41 3.73
C LEU A 173 -7.34 19.07 2.46
N PHE A 174 -6.68 18.97 1.32
CA PHE A 174 -7.29 18.54 0.06
C PHE A 174 -7.85 17.12 0.19
N ALA A 175 -7.06 16.19 0.72
CA ALA A 175 -7.49 14.82 0.95
C ALA A 175 -8.67 14.73 1.93
N GLN A 176 -8.67 15.53 3.00
CA GLN A 176 -9.78 15.61 3.95
C GLN A 176 -11.09 16.07 3.28
N ARG A 177 -11.03 17.08 2.40
CA ARG A 177 -12.21 17.53 1.63
C ARG A 177 -12.74 16.44 0.71
N LEU A 178 -11.85 15.71 0.02
CA LEU A 178 -12.21 14.58 -0.84
C LEU A 178 -12.92 13.47 -0.06
N ARG A 179 -12.40 13.13 1.12
CA ARG A 179 -13.00 12.15 2.03
C ARG A 179 -14.41 12.55 2.45
N ASN A 180 -14.66 13.83 2.67
CA ASN A 180 -15.96 14.37 3.05
C ASN A 180 -16.93 14.52 1.85
N GLY A 181 -16.57 13.96 0.68
CA GLY A 181 -17.43 13.92 -0.51
C GLY A 181 -17.34 15.16 -1.40
N TRP A 182 -16.43 16.10 -1.09
CA TRP A 182 -16.22 17.24 -1.97
C TRP A 182 -15.64 16.80 -3.34
N SER A 183 -16.13 17.39 -4.40
CA SER A 183 -15.66 17.13 -5.77
C SER A 183 -14.76 18.28 -6.22
N PRO A 184 -13.52 18.03 -6.63
CA PRO A 184 -12.61 19.06 -7.11
C PRO A 184 -13.17 19.73 -8.37
N THR A 185 -13.18 21.07 -8.35
CA THR A 185 -13.36 21.93 -9.52
C THR A 185 -12.12 22.82 -9.64
N ALA A 186 -11.77 23.23 -10.85
CA ALA A 186 -10.57 24.08 -11.04
C ALA A 186 -10.64 25.37 -10.24
N ASP A 187 -11.83 25.94 -10.09
CA ASP A 187 -12.07 27.22 -9.42
C ASP A 187 -12.13 27.10 -7.87
N GLY A 188 -12.26 25.90 -7.35
CA GLY A 188 -12.43 25.65 -5.90
C GLY A 188 -11.14 25.36 -5.13
N ILE A 189 -9.99 25.43 -5.79
CA ILE A 189 -8.69 25.08 -5.22
C ILE A 189 -7.70 26.20 -5.49
N THR A 190 -7.10 26.72 -4.43
CA THR A 190 -5.95 27.61 -4.58
C THR A 190 -4.72 26.77 -4.93
N PRO A 191 -4.17 26.89 -6.16
CA PRO A 191 -2.95 26.19 -6.53
C PRO A 191 -1.77 26.58 -5.64
N GLY A 192 -0.84 25.67 -5.46
CA GLY A 192 0.37 25.92 -4.69
C GLY A 192 1.53 25.03 -5.18
N PRO A 193 2.72 25.18 -4.61
CA PRO A 193 3.88 24.43 -5.03
C PRO A 193 3.70 22.92 -4.82
N ASP A 194 2.92 22.52 -3.83
CA ASP A 194 2.64 21.16 -3.40
C ASP A 194 1.36 20.56 -4.02
N LEU A 195 0.41 21.42 -4.46
CA LEU A 195 -0.88 20.99 -5.02
C LEU A 195 -1.20 21.76 -6.30
N VAL A 196 -1.33 21.03 -7.39
CA VAL A 196 -1.73 21.55 -8.70
C VAL A 196 -2.95 20.80 -9.20
N VAL A 197 -3.94 21.52 -9.72
CA VAL A 197 -5.13 20.92 -10.35
C VAL A 197 -5.11 21.26 -11.84
N LEU A 198 -5.30 20.25 -12.66
CA LEU A 198 -5.32 20.35 -14.11
C LEU A 198 -6.60 19.78 -14.69
N HIS A 199 -7.07 20.36 -15.79
CA HIS A 199 -8.04 19.72 -16.66
C HIS A 199 -7.37 18.64 -17.54
N ARG A 200 -8.18 17.71 -18.03
CA ARG A 200 -7.73 16.63 -18.92
C ARG A 200 -6.86 17.12 -20.08
N ASP A 201 -7.27 18.19 -20.75
CA ASP A 201 -6.52 18.71 -21.91
C ASP A 201 -5.15 19.28 -21.52
N GLN A 202 -5.05 19.93 -20.35
CA GLN A 202 -3.79 20.40 -19.82
C GLN A 202 -2.86 19.21 -19.47
N PHE A 203 -3.43 18.15 -18.86
CA PHE A 203 -2.71 16.92 -18.59
C PHE A 203 -2.16 16.29 -19.88
N LEU A 204 -2.98 16.18 -20.93
CA LEU A 204 -2.57 15.58 -22.19
C LEU A 204 -1.44 16.39 -22.87
N ARG A 205 -1.55 17.72 -22.88
CA ARG A 205 -0.47 18.59 -23.42
C ARG A 205 0.83 18.48 -22.62
N ASN A 206 0.75 18.28 -21.32
CA ASN A 206 1.90 18.24 -20.43
C ASN A 206 2.30 16.80 -20.02
N PHE A 207 1.72 15.76 -20.62
CA PHE A 207 1.90 14.37 -20.22
C PHE A 207 3.39 13.98 -20.10
N LYS A 208 4.21 14.37 -21.09
CA LYS A 208 5.66 14.12 -21.09
C LYS A 208 6.32 14.70 -19.84
N THR A 209 6.13 15.99 -19.59
CA THR A 209 6.73 16.70 -18.45
C THR A 209 6.26 16.13 -17.13
N LEU A 210 4.96 15.87 -17.00
CA LEU A 210 4.40 15.29 -15.79
C LEU A 210 4.98 13.90 -15.52
N LEU A 211 5.04 13.03 -16.51
CA LEU A 211 5.56 11.68 -16.37
C LEU A 211 7.05 11.66 -16.03
N THR A 212 7.84 12.57 -16.60
CA THR A 212 9.28 12.65 -16.33
C THR A 212 9.60 13.05 -14.89
N HIS A 213 8.76 13.89 -14.29
CA HIS A 213 8.97 14.39 -12.92
C HIS A 213 8.19 13.60 -11.86
N ALA A 214 7.06 12.97 -12.22
CA ALA A 214 6.26 12.22 -11.29
C ALA A 214 6.95 10.94 -10.84
N SER A 215 6.91 10.67 -9.55
CA SER A 215 7.33 9.38 -9.00
C SER A 215 6.31 8.28 -9.35
N GLN A 216 5.01 8.63 -9.43
CA GLN A 216 3.95 7.69 -9.76
C GLN A 216 2.74 8.39 -10.38
N LEU A 217 2.12 7.75 -11.41
CA LEU A 217 0.80 8.09 -11.92
C LEU A 217 -0.23 7.09 -11.40
N ILE A 218 -1.36 7.59 -10.89
CA ILE A 218 -2.46 6.78 -10.32
C ILE A 218 -3.75 7.07 -11.08
N CYS A 219 -4.53 6.01 -11.41
CA CYS A 219 -5.85 6.10 -12.02
C CYS A 219 -6.81 5.08 -11.41
N ALA A 220 -8.11 5.13 -11.74
CA ALA A 220 -9.10 4.19 -11.24
C ALA A 220 -9.22 2.95 -12.13
N THR A 221 -9.24 3.14 -13.44
CA THR A 221 -9.58 2.09 -14.39
C THR A 221 -8.34 1.38 -14.97
N ASN A 222 -8.48 0.06 -15.18
CA ASN A 222 -7.45 -0.71 -15.88
C ASN A 222 -7.23 -0.24 -17.32
N ARG A 223 -8.28 0.29 -17.98
CA ARG A 223 -8.20 0.85 -19.33
C ARG A 223 -7.22 2.04 -19.36
N ASN A 224 -7.40 3.02 -18.48
CA ASN A 224 -6.51 4.18 -18.43
C ASN A 224 -5.10 3.79 -17.96
N ARG A 225 -4.97 2.86 -17.01
CA ARG A 225 -3.69 2.31 -16.61
C ARG A 225 -2.91 1.73 -17.81
N GLN A 226 -3.55 0.91 -18.63
CA GLN A 226 -2.93 0.33 -19.84
C GLN A 226 -2.57 1.41 -20.85
N THR A 227 -3.47 2.35 -21.12
CA THR A 227 -3.25 3.47 -22.03
C THR A 227 -2.03 4.30 -21.61
N PHE A 228 -1.97 4.71 -20.35
CA PHE A 228 -0.87 5.54 -19.85
C PHE A 228 0.47 4.78 -19.83
N ASN A 229 0.46 3.49 -19.51
CA ASN A 229 1.66 2.66 -19.61
C ASN A 229 2.16 2.53 -21.06
N THR A 230 1.25 2.36 -22.02
CA THR A 230 1.59 2.34 -23.45
C THR A 230 2.19 3.68 -23.92
N TRP A 231 1.56 4.80 -23.52
CA TRP A 231 2.08 6.14 -23.85
C TRP A 231 3.44 6.41 -23.21
N ALA A 232 3.62 6.00 -21.94
CA ALA A 232 4.89 6.13 -21.26
C ALA A 232 6.01 5.37 -21.98
N ARG A 233 5.75 4.11 -22.35
CA ARG A 233 6.71 3.30 -23.09
C ARG A 233 7.11 3.95 -24.42
N LYS A 234 6.10 4.39 -25.18
CA LYS A 234 6.34 5.11 -26.45
C LYS A 234 7.18 6.39 -26.22
N LEU A 235 6.86 7.15 -25.17
CA LEU A 235 7.59 8.38 -24.82
C LEU A 235 9.06 8.12 -24.49
N TYR A 236 9.36 7.01 -23.82
CA TYR A 236 10.73 6.62 -23.46
C TYR A 236 11.42 5.77 -24.53
N GLY A 237 10.83 5.61 -25.72
CA GLY A 237 11.38 4.77 -26.80
C GLY A 237 11.55 3.30 -26.39
N ARG A 238 10.65 2.79 -25.52
CA ARG A 238 10.69 1.41 -25.05
C ARG A 238 10.02 0.48 -26.06
N GLU A 239 10.78 -0.45 -26.61
CA GLU A 239 10.32 -1.42 -27.59
C GLU A 239 10.40 -2.85 -27.02
N GLY A 240 9.79 -3.81 -27.72
CA GLY A 240 9.77 -5.21 -27.28
C GLY A 240 8.94 -5.45 -26.00
N LEU A 241 9.16 -6.60 -25.38
CA LEU A 241 8.39 -7.04 -24.20
C LEU A 241 8.82 -6.32 -22.92
N LEU A 242 10.13 -6.15 -22.72
CA LEU A 242 10.70 -5.50 -21.53
C LEU A 242 12.05 -4.89 -21.92
N THR A 243 12.38 -3.74 -21.35
CA THR A 243 13.66 -3.04 -21.58
C THR A 243 14.34 -2.68 -20.26
N GLU A 244 15.65 -2.46 -20.33
CA GLU A 244 16.47 -2.08 -19.19
C GLU A 244 15.95 -0.81 -18.49
N GLY A 245 15.84 -0.84 -17.15
CA GLY A 245 15.35 0.28 -16.33
C GLY A 245 13.83 0.52 -16.44
N GLU A 246 13.08 -0.40 -17.02
CA GLU A 246 11.63 -0.27 -17.14
C GLU A 246 10.95 -0.42 -15.77
N LYS A 247 10.01 0.48 -15.49
CA LYS A 247 9.24 0.46 -14.24
C LYS A 247 8.14 -0.59 -14.33
N ILE A 248 8.16 -1.56 -13.43
CA ILE A 248 7.26 -2.70 -13.41
C ILE A 248 6.71 -2.98 -12.01
N VAL A 249 5.61 -3.71 -11.95
CA VAL A 249 4.94 -4.15 -10.71
C VAL A 249 4.70 -5.65 -10.74
N ARG A 250 4.98 -6.30 -9.62
CA ARG A 250 4.65 -7.72 -9.43
C ARG A 250 3.15 -7.92 -9.25
N LYS A 251 2.57 -8.93 -9.92
CA LYS A 251 1.12 -9.20 -9.93
C LYS A 251 0.70 -10.43 -9.10
N LYS A 252 1.64 -11.20 -8.61
CA LYS A 252 1.37 -12.38 -7.79
C LYS A 252 2.42 -12.51 -6.70
N ASN A 253 2.03 -13.03 -5.55
CA ASN A 253 2.99 -13.41 -4.51
C ASN A 253 3.87 -14.55 -5.01
N ALA A 254 5.15 -14.51 -4.62
CA ALA A 254 6.11 -15.61 -4.76
C ALA A 254 6.97 -15.58 -3.49
N LEU A 255 6.47 -16.21 -2.45
CA LEU A 255 7.10 -16.20 -1.14
C LEU A 255 8.36 -17.06 -1.08
N ASP A 256 8.51 -17.96 -2.05
CA ASP A 256 9.71 -18.76 -2.34
C ASP A 256 10.79 -17.96 -3.08
N GLU A 257 10.43 -16.90 -3.80
CA GLU A 257 11.36 -15.97 -4.44
C GLU A 257 11.80 -14.91 -3.41
N CYS A 258 12.94 -15.16 -2.75
CA CYS A 258 13.47 -14.31 -1.68
C CYS A 258 14.85 -13.74 -2.02
N THR A 259 15.17 -12.58 -1.45
CA THR A 259 16.51 -11.97 -1.51
C THR A 259 16.82 -11.23 -0.21
N PHE A 260 18.11 -11.01 0.06
CA PHE A 260 18.54 -10.22 1.21
C PHE A 260 18.74 -8.75 0.83
N SER A 261 18.47 -7.88 1.78
CA SER A 261 18.73 -6.44 1.72
C SER A 261 19.18 -5.92 3.09
N SER A 262 19.50 -4.65 3.20
CA SER A 262 19.70 -3.96 4.47
C SER A 262 18.51 -4.05 5.42
N LEU A 263 17.31 -4.31 4.87
CA LEU A 263 16.07 -4.52 5.62
C LEU A 263 15.82 -6.00 6.00
N GLY A 264 16.81 -6.88 5.81
CA GLY A 264 16.70 -8.32 6.04
C GLY A 264 16.18 -9.10 4.85
N LEU A 265 15.65 -10.30 5.09
CA LEU A 265 15.09 -11.18 4.05
C LEU A 265 13.80 -10.58 3.50
N LEU A 266 13.74 -10.39 2.18
CA LEU A 266 12.56 -9.92 1.45
C LEU A 266 12.03 -11.01 0.54
N SER A 267 10.71 -11.20 0.54
CA SER A 267 10.01 -12.05 -0.43
C SER A 267 9.36 -11.19 -1.51
N LEU A 268 9.25 -11.73 -2.71
CA LEU A 268 8.65 -11.05 -3.85
C LEU A 268 7.11 -11.12 -3.77
N VAL A 269 6.47 -10.00 -3.49
CA VAL A 269 5.03 -9.92 -3.19
C VAL A 269 4.24 -9.10 -4.19
N ASN A 270 2.94 -9.39 -4.27
CA ASN A 270 2.01 -8.64 -5.12
C ASN A 270 2.00 -7.14 -4.76
N GLY A 271 1.96 -6.30 -5.80
CA GLY A 271 1.98 -4.84 -5.65
C GLY A 271 3.37 -4.23 -5.46
N MET A 272 4.42 -5.03 -5.32
CA MET A 272 5.79 -4.53 -5.24
C MET A 272 6.20 -3.90 -6.56
N THR A 273 6.46 -2.59 -6.54
CA THR A 273 6.96 -1.82 -7.69
C THR A 273 8.48 -1.74 -7.67
N GLY A 274 9.09 -1.70 -8.85
CA GLY A 274 10.54 -1.63 -8.98
C GLY A 274 10.97 -1.47 -10.44
N GLN A 275 12.25 -1.70 -10.69
CA GLN A 275 12.86 -1.59 -12.01
C GLN A 275 13.37 -2.93 -12.49
N ALA A 276 13.21 -3.18 -13.79
CA ALA A 276 13.86 -4.28 -14.49
C ALA A 276 15.32 -3.92 -14.77
N LYS A 277 16.21 -4.84 -14.47
CA LYS A 277 17.65 -4.74 -14.72
C LYS A 277 18.16 -6.00 -15.39
N ASN A 278 19.31 -5.90 -16.07
CA ASN A 278 19.94 -7.05 -16.74
C ASN A 278 18.96 -7.81 -17.65
N VAL A 279 18.15 -7.07 -18.42
CA VAL A 279 17.07 -7.63 -19.25
C VAL A 279 17.66 -8.43 -20.40
N LYS A 280 17.22 -9.69 -20.53
CA LYS A 280 17.58 -10.62 -21.61
C LYS A 280 16.30 -11.07 -22.32
N ASP A 281 16.15 -10.74 -23.59
CA ASP A 281 15.12 -11.31 -24.43
C ASP A 281 15.54 -12.74 -24.82
N ILE A 282 14.69 -13.72 -24.47
CA ILE A 282 14.94 -15.12 -24.77
C ILE A 282 14.07 -15.65 -25.90
N GLY A 283 13.42 -14.73 -26.62
CA GLY A 283 12.54 -15.04 -27.75
C GLY A 283 11.16 -15.53 -27.32
N GLN A 284 10.29 -15.78 -28.30
CA GLN A 284 8.91 -16.29 -28.11
C GLN A 284 8.05 -15.46 -27.13
N GLY A 285 8.30 -14.14 -27.02
CA GLY A 285 7.60 -13.26 -26.09
C GLY A 285 7.95 -13.54 -24.62
N LEU A 286 9.16 -14.02 -24.34
CA LEU A 286 9.69 -14.26 -23.01
C LEU A 286 10.92 -13.38 -22.76
N ALA A 287 11.02 -12.85 -21.54
CA ALA A 287 12.18 -12.12 -21.07
C ALA A 287 12.57 -12.59 -19.67
N LEU A 288 13.87 -12.67 -19.43
CA LEU A 288 14.46 -12.83 -18.09
C LEU A 288 15.07 -11.50 -17.67
N PHE A 289 15.01 -11.20 -16.38
CA PHE A 289 15.52 -9.93 -15.84
C PHE A 289 15.74 -10.02 -14.33
N ASP A 290 16.52 -9.12 -13.82
CA ASP A 290 16.64 -8.87 -12.39
C ASP A 290 15.65 -7.78 -11.97
N PHE A 291 15.00 -7.95 -10.82
CA PHE A 291 14.05 -6.97 -10.28
C PHE A 291 14.64 -6.28 -9.07
N VAL A 292 14.68 -4.95 -9.12
CA VAL A 292 15.12 -4.09 -8.02
C VAL A 292 13.91 -3.34 -7.48
N PRO A 293 13.42 -3.68 -6.26
CA PRO A 293 12.23 -3.05 -5.69
C PRO A 293 12.50 -1.62 -5.25
N GLU A 294 11.52 -0.73 -5.45
CA GLU A 294 11.61 0.67 -5.00
C GLU A 294 11.73 0.79 -3.47
N CYS A 295 11.12 -0.13 -2.73
CA CYS A 295 11.13 -0.10 -1.26
C CYS A 295 12.44 -0.58 -0.63
N ALA A 296 13.29 -1.29 -1.39
CA ALA A 296 14.60 -1.79 -0.96
C ALA A 296 15.56 -1.80 -2.17
N PRO A 297 16.14 -0.64 -2.54
CA PRO A 297 16.96 -0.52 -3.74
C PRO A 297 18.26 -1.35 -3.72
N ASP A 298 18.68 -1.83 -2.57
CA ASP A 298 19.81 -2.73 -2.37
C ASP A 298 19.44 -4.21 -2.52
N ALA A 299 18.15 -4.54 -2.61
CA ALA A 299 17.66 -5.88 -2.90
C ALA A 299 17.64 -6.15 -4.40
N ILE A 300 18.06 -7.35 -4.80
CA ILE A 300 18.00 -7.80 -6.20
C ILE A 300 17.41 -9.20 -6.26
N PHE A 301 16.25 -9.33 -6.91
CA PHE A 301 15.66 -10.63 -7.26
C PHE A 301 16.14 -10.99 -8.66
N LYS A 302 16.89 -12.08 -8.80
CA LYS A 302 17.58 -12.45 -10.04
C LYS A 302 16.76 -13.39 -10.94
N ASP A 303 17.02 -13.32 -12.25
CA ASP A 303 16.56 -14.26 -13.27
C ASP A 303 15.05 -14.51 -13.28
N LEU A 304 14.25 -13.46 -13.08
CA LEU A 304 12.78 -13.54 -13.06
C LEU A 304 12.16 -13.55 -14.45
N GLY A 305 11.10 -14.32 -14.61
CA GLY A 305 10.28 -14.30 -15.83
C GLY A 305 9.22 -13.19 -15.82
N TYR A 306 9.08 -12.46 -16.94
CA TYR A 306 8.18 -11.31 -17.07
C TYR A 306 6.68 -11.64 -16.88
N ARG A 307 6.22 -12.85 -17.17
CA ARG A 307 4.78 -13.21 -17.15
C ARG A 307 4.00 -12.85 -15.88
N LYS A 308 4.70 -12.66 -14.76
CA LYS A 308 4.09 -12.31 -13.46
C LYS A 308 4.20 -10.81 -13.14
N PHE A 309 4.59 -9.99 -14.11
CA PHE A 309 4.78 -8.54 -13.97
C PHE A 309 3.94 -7.76 -14.97
N GLU A 310 3.73 -6.49 -14.70
CA GLU A 310 3.10 -5.51 -15.58
C GLU A 310 3.87 -4.19 -15.51
N TYR A 311 3.72 -3.34 -16.53
CA TYR A 311 4.30 -2.00 -16.50
C TYR A 311 3.65 -1.15 -15.41
N ALA A 312 4.45 -0.31 -14.76
CA ALA A 312 4.06 0.46 -13.57
C ALA A 312 4.32 1.96 -13.66
N TYR A 313 4.45 2.54 -14.84
CA TYR A 313 4.42 4.00 -14.99
C TYR A 313 3.10 4.59 -14.49
N ALA A 314 2.01 3.89 -14.77
CA ALA A 314 0.70 4.11 -14.19
C ALA A 314 0.21 2.85 -13.49
N ILE A 315 -0.39 3.01 -12.30
CA ILE A 315 -1.01 1.93 -11.51
C ILE A 315 -2.43 2.32 -11.09
N THR A 316 -3.24 1.34 -10.71
CA THR A 316 -4.54 1.62 -10.11
C THR A 316 -4.40 2.06 -8.66
N CYS A 317 -5.39 2.83 -8.16
CA CYS A 317 -5.40 3.26 -6.77
C CYS A 317 -5.33 2.08 -5.77
N HIS A 318 -6.00 0.97 -6.07
CA HIS A 318 -5.88 -0.24 -5.25
C HIS A 318 -4.44 -0.79 -5.19
N ALA A 319 -3.74 -0.80 -6.34
CA ALA A 319 -2.34 -1.22 -6.37
C ALA A 319 -1.39 -0.22 -5.68
N ALA A 320 -1.85 1.01 -5.45
CA ALA A 320 -1.10 2.06 -4.74
C ALA A 320 -1.28 2.02 -3.21
N GLN A 321 -2.23 1.24 -2.69
CA GLN A 321 -2.45 1.12 -1.25
C GLN A 321 -1.20 0.58 -0.53
N GLY A 322 -0.94 1.07 0.68
CA GLY A 322 0.28 0.78 1.43
C GLY A 322 1.55 1.44 0.86
N SER A 323 1.42 2.34 -0.13
CA SER A 323 2.53 3.02 -0.79
C SER A 323 2.39 4.53 -0.71
N GLU A 324 3.52 5.22 -0.67
CA GLU A 324 3.58 6.68 -0.76
C GLU A 324 4.77 7.08 -1.63
N TRP A 325 4.63 8.19 -2.36
CA TRP A 325 5.69 8.73 -3.22
C TRP A 325 5.86 10.23 -3.01
N PRO A 326 7.06 10.78 -3.26
CA PRO A 326 7.27 12.23 -3.16
C PRO A 326 6.35 13.03 -4.07
N TYR A 327 6.25 12.64 -5.35
CA TYR A 327 5.44 13.33 -6.35
C TYR A 327 4.47 12.37 -7.04
N VAL A 328 3.17 12.63 -6.89
CA VAL A 328 2.10 11.81 -7.48
C VAL A 328 1.26 12.62 -8.45
N VAL A 329 0.95 12.02 -9.60
CA VAL A 329 -0.08 12.49 -10.52
C VAL A 329 -1.29 11.58 -10.37
N VAL A 330 -2.45 12.14 -10.03
CA VAL A 330 -3.72 11.41 -9.97
C VAL A 330 -4.60 11.82 -11.14
N TYR A 331 -4.93 10.86 -12.00
CA TYR A 331 -5.93 11.03 -13.03
C TYR A 331 -7.29 10.55 -12.48
N ASP A 332 -8.17 11.49 -12.14
CA ASP A 332 -9.46 11.18 -11.50
C ASP A 332 -10.48 10.68 -12.53
N ASP A 333 -10.47 9.39 -12.79
CA ASP A 333 -11.46 8.66 -13.56
C ASP A 333 -12.41 7.82 -12.66
N SER A 334 -12.50 8.15 -11.37
CA SER A 334 -13.34 7.48 -10.37
C SER A 334 -14.87 7.65 -10.61
N TRP A 335 -15.26 8.60 -11.46
CA TRP A 335 -16.63 8.81 -11.87
C TRP A 335 -17.19 7.66 -12.76
N ALA A 336 -16.33 6.77 -13.24
CA ALA A 336 -16.75 5.60 -14.01
C ALA A 336 -17.67 4.65 -13.21
N ASP A 337 -17.72 4.77 -11.87
CA ASP A 337 -18.75 4.17 -11.01
C ASP A 337 -19.62 5.25 -10.35
N PRO A 338 -20.67 5.76 -11.01
CA PRO A 338 -21.53 6.82 -10.50
C PRO A 338 -22.43 6.39 -9.34
N GLN A 339 -22.64 5.10 -9.13
CA GLN A 339 -23.66 4.58 -8.21
C GLN A 339 -23.21 4.55 -6.75
N ASN A 340 -21.90 4.69 -6.47
CA ASN A 340 -21.39 4.63 -5.09
C ASN A 340 -20.55 5.87 -4.71
N PRO A 341 -21.20 6.96 -4.24
CA PRO A 341 -20.51 8.19 -3.86
C PRO A 341 -19.53 7.99 -2.69
N LYS A 342 -19.80 7.05 -1.77
CA LYS A 342 -18.89 6.73 -0.66
C LYS A 342 -17.61 6.06 -1.17
N PHE A 343 -17.74 5.11 -2.09
CA PHE A 343 -16.59 4.48 -2.73
C PHE A 343 -15.72 5.51 -3.48
N ARG A 344 -16.37 6.44 -4.21
CA ARG A 344 -15.66 7.50 -4.92
C ARG A 344 -14.89 8.43 -3.97
N ALA A 345 -15.50 8.81 -2.84
CA ALA A 345 -14.83 9.62 -1.83
C ALA A 345 -13.62 8.89 -1.24
N ALA A 346 -13.77 7.60 -0.90
CA ALA A 346 -12.68 6.76 -0.41
C ALA A 346 -11.56 6.59 -1.46
N TRP A 347 -11.91 6.39 -2.73
CA TRP A 347 -10.95 6.30 -3.82
C TRP A 347 -10.12 7.57 -3.96
N ARG A 348 -10.79 8.72 -4.02
CA ARG A 348 -10.15 10.03 -4.14
C ARG A 348 -9.25 10.33 -2.96
N TYR A 349 -9.72 10.07 -1.76
CA TYR A 349 -8.95 10.21 -0.53
C TYR A 349 -7.71 9.32 -0.56
N THR A 350 -7.88 8.02 -0.87
CA THR A 350 -6.77 7.07 -0.96
C THR A 350 -5.74 7.53 -1.99
N ALA A 351 -6.16 7.95 -3.18
CA ALA A 351 -5.26 8.40 -4.23
C ALA A 351 -4.48 9.67 -3.82
N ALA A 352 -5.15 10.66 -3.23
CA ALA A 352 -4.54 11.91 -2.80
C ALA A 352 -3.48 11.69 -1.70
N THR A 353 -3.78 10.79 -0.75
CA THR A 353 -2.89 10.48 0.39
C THR A 353 -1.63 9.70 0.00
N ARG A 354 -1.48 9.30 -1.26
CA ARG A 354 -0.24 8.67 -1.76
C ARG A 354 0.88 9.69 -2.00
N ALA A 355 0.57 10.97 -2.11
CA ALA A 355 1.54 12.03 -2.30
C ALA A 355 2.10 12.55 -0.97
N LYS A 356 3.45 12.60 -0.86
CA LYS A 356 4.14 13.17 0.32
C LYS A 356 4.44 14.65 0.18
N GLN A 357 4.92 15.08 -0.99
CA GLN A 357 5.46 16.41 -1.22
C GLN A 357 4.69 17.17 -2.30
N LYS A 358 4.30 16.51 -3.39
CA LYS A 358 3.62 17.14 -4.51
C LYS A 358 2.53 16.26 -5.08
N LEU A 359 1.34 16.85 -5.23
CA LEU A 359 0.17 16.23 -5.85
C LEU A 359 -0.26 17.04 -7.07
N VAL A 360 -0.34 16.39 -8.22
CA VAL A 360 -1.05 16.91 -9.38
C VAL A 360 -2.34 16.13 -9.52
N TRP A 361 -3.46 16.83 -9.41
CA TRP A 361 -4.79 16.26 -9.53
C TRP A 361 -5.40 16.60 -10.89
N VAL A 362 -5.73 15.59 -11.69
CA VAL A 362 -6.30 15.78 -13.02
C VAL A 362 -7.80 15.52 -12.97
N ILE A 363 -8.58 16.55 -13.26
CA ILE A 363 -10.04 16.47 -13.40
C ILE A 363 -10.36 15.99 -14.81
N ASN A 364 -10.99 14.83 -14.89
CA ASN A 364 -11.39 14.20 -16.15
C ASN A 364 -12.90 14.34 -16.36
N ARG A 365 -13.38 15.56 -16.50
CA ARG A 365 -14.77 15.89 -16.84
C ARG A 365 -14.79 16.92 -17.95
#